data_a84bc52fa07bbb8d3082e08636854c80
#
_entry.id   a84bc52fa07bbb8d3082e08636854c80
#
_cell.length_a   1.000
_cell.length_b   1.000
_cell.length_c   1.000
_cell.angle_alpha   90.00
_cell.angle_beta   90.00
_cell.angle_gamma   90.00
#
_symmetry.space_group_name_H-M   'P 1'
#
loop_
_entity.id
_entity.type
_entity.pdbx_description
1 polymer ?
#
loop_
_entity_poly.entity_id
_entity_poly.type
_entity_poly.pdbx_seq_one_letter_code
_entity_poly.pdbx_strand_id
1 'polypeptide(L)'
;MMKYSDDRFEIDAPAKVTVNFYNVGKQPKVAMGHNFVLLKKGTDALAFSQACLTAGATPENEYLPEKMRDQALGWTKILGPGEKETLVIDIPEAGTYPYVCTFPGHYANMKGVLIAR
;
A
#
# COMPACT_ATOMS: atom_id res chain seq x y z
N MET A 1 -0.19 -5.09 -15.92
CA MET A 1 -1.42 -4.38 -15.56
C MET A 1 -1.24 -3.64 -14.24
N MET A 2 -1.62 -2.40 -14.17
CA MET A 2 -1.34 -1.53 -13.03
C MET A 2 -2.52 -1.51 -12.07
N LYS A 3 -2.75 -2.62 -11.38
CA LYS A 3 -3.81 -2.73 -10.37
C LYS A 3 -3.51 -3.89 -9.41
N TYR A 4 -4.11 -3.84 -8.21
CA TYR A 4 -4.11 -4.99 -7.31
C TYR A 4 -5.12 -6.03 -7.81
N SER A 5 -4.85 -7.30 -7.52
CA SER A 5 -5.80 -8.38 -7.85
C SER A 5 -7.11 -8.24 -7.09
N ASP A 6 -7.05 -7.72 -5.87
CA ASP A 6 -8.21 -7.47 -5.03
C ASP A 6 -8.23 -6.02 -4.60
N ASP A 7 -9.38 -5.37 -4.69
CA ASP A 7 -9.55 -3.98 -4.27
C ASP A 7 -10.40 -3.85 -3.00
N ARG A 8 -10.78 -5.00 -2.41
CA ARG A 8 -11.60 -5.01 -1.20
C ARG A 8 -11.36 -6.29 -0.40
N PHE A 9 -11.10 -6.12 0.89
CA PHE A 9 -11.00 -7.22 1.85
C PHE A 9 -11.92 -6.95 3.02
N GLU A 10 -12.49 -8.01 3.60
CA GLU A 10 -13.34 -7.92 4.78
C GLU A 10 -12.83 -8.87 5.86
N ILE A 11 -12.71 -8.38 7.08
CA ILE A 11 -12.25 -9.15 8.24
C ILE A 11 -13.08 -8.79 9.46
N ASP A 12 -12.95 -9.57 10.52
CA ASP A 12 -13.52 -9.26 11.84
C ASP A 12 -12.42 -8.69 12.73
N ALA A 13 -12.64 -7.49 13.26
CA ALA A 13 -11.67 -6.83 14.14
C ALA A 13 -11.92 -7.18 15.61
N PRO A 14 -10.88 -7.14 16.48
CA PRO A 14 -9.48 -6.95 16.12
C PRO A 14 -8.90 -8.21 15.49
N ALA A 15 -7.89 -8.04 14.61
CA ALA A 15 -7.31 -9.18 13.91
C ALA A 15 -5.85 -8.92 13.56
N LYS A 16 -5.11 -10.02 13.37
CA LYS A 16 -3.79 -9.99 12.78
C LYS A 16 -3.94 -10.50 11.36
N VAL A 17 -3.58 -9.68 10.38
CA VAL A 17 -3.76 -9.98 8.97
C VAL A 17 -2.41 -10.24 8.31
N THR A 18 -2.31 -11.34 7.56
CA THR A 18 -1.15 -11.65 6.76
C THR A 18 -1.43 -11.26 5.32
N VAL A 19 -0.60 -10.37 4.77
CA VAL A 19 -0.73 -9.93 3.39
C VAL A 19 0.45 -10.48 2.61
N ASN A 20 0.16 -11.28 1.58
CA ASN A 20 1.17 -11.79 0.65
C ASN A 20 1.08 -10.95 -0.62
N PHE A 21 2.08 -10.13 -0.86
CA PHE A 21 2.09 -9.22 -2.00
C PHE A 21 3.11 -9.67 -3.03
N TYR A 22 2.64 -9.87 -4.26
CA TYR A 22 3.45 -10.29 -5.41
C TYR A 22 3.35 -9.26 -6.52
N ASN A 23 4.48 -8.96 -7.15
CA ASN A 23 4.45 -8.24 -8.42
C ASN A 23 4.51 -9.27 -9.56
N VAL A 24 3.37 -9.49 -10.20
CA VAL A 24 3.25 -10.44 -11.31
C VAL A 24 3.50 -9.78 -12.67
N GLY A 25 3.83 -8.49 -12.69
CA GLY A 25 4.14 -7.76 -13.90
C GLY A 25 5.47 -8.16 -14.50
N LYS A 26 5.76 -7.62 -15.68
CA LYS A 26 7.00 -7.89 -16.42
C LYS A 26 7.81 -6.63 -16.67
N GLN A 27 7.29 -5.47 -16.30
CA GLN A 27 7.97 -4.19 -16.54
C GLN A 27 9.05 -3.95 -15.48
N PRO A 28 10.15 -3.28 -15.86
CA PRO A 28 11.24 -3.00 -14.92
C PRO A 28 10.78 -2.23 -13.69
N LYS A 29 11.42 -2.52 -12.56
CA LYS A 29 11.11 -1.89 -11.28
C LYS A 29 11.14 -0.37 -11.33
N VAL A 30 12.11 0.21 -12.05
CA VAL A 30 12.26 1.66 -12.17
C VAL A 30 11.09 2.33 -12.89
N ALA A 31 10.36 1.59 -13.72
CA ALA A 31 9.24 2.10 -14.50
C ALA A 31 7.89 1.65 -13.96
N MET A 32 7.80 0.47 -13.34
CA MET A 32 6.55 -0.14 -12.98
C MET A 32 6.67 -1.00 -11.71
N GLY A 33 7.46 -0.54 -10.77
CA GLY A 33 7.50 -1.15 -9.44
C GLY A 33 6.21 -0.88 -8.68
N HIS A 34 5.86 -1.76 -7.74
CA HIS A 34 4.65 -1.64 -6.95
C HIS A 34 4.94 -1.89 -5.48
N ASN A 35 4.21 -1.20 -4.62
CA ASN A 35 4.19 -1.50 -3.20
C ASN A 35 2.74 -1.64 -2.71
N PHE A 36 2.61 -2.07 -1.47
CA PHE A 36 1.35 -2.16 -0.77
C PHE A 36 1.50 -1.40 0.53
N VAL A 37 0.71 -0.34 0.70
CA VAL A 37 0.73 0.49 1.92
C VAL A 37 -0.66 0.48 2.51
N LEU A 38 -0.83 -0.12 3.68
CA LEU A 38 -2.10 -0.12 4.40
C LEU A 38 -2.12 1.08 5.34
N LEU A 39 -3.10 1.95 5.14
CA LEU A 39 -3.22 3.20 5.88
C LEU A 39 -4.11 3.05 7.11
N LYS A 40 -3.95 3.95 8.06
CA LYS A 40 -4.82 4.01 9.23
C LYS A 40 -6.26 4.31 8.83
N LYS A 41 -7.18 3.88 9.68
CA LYS A 41 -8.62 4.09 9.50
C LYS A 41 -8.91 5.57 9.22
N GLY A 42 -9.73 5.81 8.19
CA GLY A 42 -10.17 7.16 7.85
C GLY A 42 -9.17 8.00 7.06
N THR A 43 -8.00 7.47 6.71
CA THR A 43 -7.03 8.21 5.90
C THR A 43 -7.54 8.35 4.47
N ASP A 44 -7.37 9.53 3.88
CA ASP A 44 -7.69 9.76 2.47
C ASP A 44 -6.52 9.28 1.61
N ALA A 45 -6.72 8.21 0.84
CA ALA A 45 -5.66 7.60 0.04
C ALA A 45 -5.10 8.53 -1.03
N LEU A 46 -5.95 9.32 -1.68
CA LEU A 46 -5.52 10.29 -2.69
C LEU A 46 -4.63 11.36 -2.06
N ALA A 47 -5.10 11.96 -0.98
CA ALA A 47 -4.35 13.01 -0.28
C ALA A 47 -3.03 12.45 0.26
N PHE A 48 -3.03 11.22 0.77
CA PHE A 48 -1.83 10.56 1.25
C PHE A 48 -0.81 10.38 0.12
N SER A 49 -1.26 9.87 -1.03
CA SER A 49 -0.37 9.63 -2.17
C SER A 49 0.24 10.93 -2.69
N GLN A 50 -0.55 11.99 -2.78
CA GLN A 50 -0.06 13.31 -3.18
C GLN A 50 0.92 13.87 -2.17
N ALA A 51 0.65 13.70 -0.88
CA ALA A 51 1.54 14.15 0.18
C ALA A 51 2.88 13.40 0.15
N CYS A 52 2.89 12.12 -0.21
CA CYS A 52 4.14 11.38 -0.38
C CYS A 52 5.01 12.00 -1.47
N LEU A 53 4.42 12.35 -2.61
CA LEU A 53 5.17 13.01 -3.69
C LEU A 53 5.72 14.35 -3.24
N THR A 54 4.91 15.17 -2.58
CA THR A 54 5.31 16.48 -2.08
C THR A 54 6.41 16.36 -1.01
N ALA A 55 6.37 15.30 -0.21
CA ALA A 55 7.34 15.05 0.85
C ALA A 55 8.65 14.45 0.35
N GLY A 56 8.81 14.23 -0.96
CA GLY A 56 10.06 13.77 -1.54
C GLY A 56 10.15 12.24 -1.68
N ALA A 57 9.07 11.60 -2.15
CA ALA A 57 9.10 10.16 -2.44
C ALA A 57 10.12 9.85 -3.53
N THR A 58 11.03 8.92 -3.25
CA THR A 58 12.11 8.52 -4.14
C THR A 58 12.29 6.98 -4.06
N PRO A 59 13.01 6.37 -5.03
CA PRO A 59 13.33 4.95 -4.92
C PRO A 59 14.07 4.60 -3.63
N GLU A 60 14.91 5.48 -3.12
CA GLU A 60 15.71 5.25 -1.91
C GLU A 60 14.86 5.13 -0.65
N ASN A 61 13.70 5.79 -0.60
CA ASN A 61 12.78 5.65 0.53
C ASN A 61 11.56 4.80 0.17
N GLU A 62 11.67 3.98 -0.89
CA GLU A 62 10.62 3.08 -1.37
C GLU A 62 9.33 3.83 -1.73
N TYR A 63 9.45 5.08 -2.17
CA TYR A 63 8.35 5.99 -2.47
C TYR A 63 7.41 6.20 -1.28
N LEU A 64 7.92 5.96 -0.07
CA LEU A 64 7.19 6.21 1.18
C LEU A 64 8.09 7.01 2.12
N PRO A 65 8.07 8.34 2.02
CA PRO A 65 8.91 9.19 2.87
C PRO A 65 8.69 8.90 4.35
N GLU A 66 9.78 8.92 5.12
CA GLU A 66 9.74 8.53 6.53
C GLU A 66 8.70 9.29 7.33
N LYS A 67 8.53 10.57 7.08
CA LYS A 67 7.55 11.38 7.80
C LYS A 67 6.09 11.04 7.48
N MET A 68 5.85 10.23 6.44
CA MET A 68 4.52 9.79 6.08
C MET A 68 4.18 8.42 6.68
N ARG A 69 5.15 7.72 7.23
CA ARG A 69 5.00 6.34 7.70
C ARG A 69 4.12 6.20 8.94
N ASP A 70 3.96 7.26 9.72
CA ASP A 70 3.10 7.25 10.90
C ASP A 70 1.61 7.14 10.55
N GLN A 71 1.23 7.39 9.29
CA GLN A 71 -0.14 7.23 8.81
C GLN A 71 -0.42 5.82 8.28
N ALA A 72 0.59 4.96 8.24
CA ALA A 72 0.47 3.59 7.73
C ALA A 72 0.54 2.59 8.89
N LEU A 73 -0.24 1.51 8.77
CA LEU A 73 -0.16 0.38 9.70
C LEU A 73 0.90 -0.63 9.26
N GLY A 74 1.18 -0.68 7.97
CA GLY A 74 2.19 -1.56 7.41
C GLY A 74 2.40 -1.27 5.94
N TRP A 75 3.57 -1.65 5.43
CA TRP A 75 3.91 -1.41 4.02
C TRP A 75 4.97 -2.39 3.56
N THR A 76 5.00 -2.61 2.23
CA THR A 76 6.08 -3.35 1.58
C THR A 76 7.09 -2.37 1.01
N LYS A 77 8.28 -2.87 0.69
CA LYS A 77 9.18 -2.14 -0.22
C LYS A 77 8.58 -2.14 -1.63
N ILE A 78 9.19 -1.38 -2.54
CA ILE A 78 8.81 -1.43 -3.96
C ILE A 78 9.29 -2.75 -4.54
N LEU A 79 8.36 -3.51 -5.11
CA LEU A 79 8.67 -4.80 -5.73
C LEU A 79 8.80 -4.67 -7.23
N GLY A 80 9.86 -5.24 -7.78
CA GLY A 80 10.03 -5.43 -9.21
C GLY A 80 9.36 -6.72 -9.68
N PRO A 81 9.46 -7.04 -10.99
CA PRO A 81 8.81 -8.23 -11.55
C PRO A 81 9.27 -9.51 -10.85
N GLY A 82 8.31 -10.34 -10.49
CA GLY A 82 8.56 -11.62 -9.82
C GLY A 82 8.92 -11.54 -8.35
N GLU A 83 9.06 -10.36 -7.78
CA GLU A 83 9.35 -10.19 -6.37
C GLU A 83 8.09 -10.32 -5.51
N LYS A 84 8.29 -10.70 -4.26
CA LYS A 84 7.19 -10.84 -3.29
C LYS A 84 7.64 -10.39 -1.91
N GLU A 85 6.67 -10.02 -1.10
CA GLU A 85 6.88 -9.71 0.32
C GLU A 85 5.64 -10.10 1.11
N THR A 86 5.84 -10.58 2.33
CA THR A 86 4.76 -10.92 3.25
C THR A 86 4.77 -9.94 4.42
N LEU A 87 3.60 -9.36 4.69
CA LEU A 87 3.40 -8.47 5.84
C LEU A 87 2.46 -9.13 6.84
N VAL A 88 2.72 -8.91 8.12
CA VAL A 88 1.77 -9.24 9.18
C VAL A 88 1.39 -7.92 9.86
N ILE A 89 0.11 -7.58 9.83
CA ILE A 89 -0.38 -6.28 10.28
C ILE A 89 -1.47 -6.48 11.32
N ASP A 90 -1.36 -5.75 12.44
CA ASP A 90 -2.41 -5.74 13.46
C ASP A 90 -3.46 -4.70 13.10
N ILE A 91 -4.72 -5.13 13.03
CA ILE A 91 -5.87 -4.26 12.82
C ILE A 91 -6.54 -4.06 14.18
N PRO A 92 -6.42 -2.87 14.78
CA PRO A 92 -6.80 -2.68 16.19
C PRO A 92 -8.29 -2.60 16.46
N GLU A 93 -9.07 -2.13 15.48
CA GLU A 93 -10.49 -1.88 15.71
C GLU A 93 -11.28 -1.92 14.41
N ALA A 94 -12.61 -1.93 14.52
CA ALA A 94 -13.49 -1.88 13.36
C ALA A 94 -13.33 -0.55 12.61
N GLY A 95 -13.44 -0.60 11.30
CA GLY A 95 -13.35 0.58 10.44
C GLY A 95 -12.94 0.23 9.03
N THR A 96 -12.79 1.25 8.21
CA THR A 96 -12.35 1.12 6.83
C THR A 96 -10.91 1.63 6.72
N TYR A 97 -10.02 0.76 6.24
CA TYR A 97 -8.58 1.03 6.12
C TYR A 97 -8.23 1.02 4.65
N PRO A 98 -7.89 2.16 4.06
CA PRO A 98 -7.50 2.17 2.65
C PRO A 98 -6.09 1.60 2.47
N TYR A 99 -5.81 1.03 1.30
CA TYR A 99 -4.45 0.68 0.91
C TYR A 99 -4.18 1.20 -0.49
N VAL A 100 -2.92 1.43 -0.79
CA VAL A 100 -2.53 2.15 -2.00
C VAL A 100 -1.08 1.80 -2.38
N CYS A 101 -0.77 1.92 -3.68
CA CYS A 101 0.59 1.94 -4.18
C CYS A 101 1.04 3.40 -4.26
N THR A 102 2.20 3.71 -3.67
CA THR A 102 2.72 5.09 -3.65
C THR A 102 3.72 5.37 -4.78
N PHE A 103 4.00 4.40 -5.65
CA PHE A 103 4.83 4.65 -6.82
C PHE A 103 4.16 5.75 -7.66
N PRO A 104 4.91 6.78 -8.09
CA PRO A 104 4.31 7.92 -8.78
C PRO A 104 3.40 7.54 -9.95
N GLY A 105 2.18 8.08 -9.96
CA GLY A 105 1.20 7.84 -11.00
C GLY A 105 0.36 6.57 -10.83
N HIS A 106 0.65 5.72 -9.84
CA HIS A 106 -0.05 4.44 -9.70
C HIS A 106 -1.33 4.49 -8.85
N TYR A 107 -1.47 5.47 -7.97
CA TYR A 107 -2.55 5.47 -6.98
C TYR A 107 -3.95 5.46 -7.60
N ALA A 108 -4.12 6.01 -8.80
CA ALA A 108 -5.43 6.11 -9.44
C ALA A 108 -6.03 4.72 -9.70
N ASN A 109 -5.19 3.74 -10.02
CA ASN A 109 -5.61 2.36 -10.33
C ASN A 109 -5.24 1.35 -9.25
N MET A 110 -4.23 1.65 -8.44
CA MET A 110 -3.72 0.73 -7.42
C MET A 110 -4.11 1.20 -6.03
N LYS A 111 -5.36 0.97 -5.70
CA LYS A 111 -5.93 1.30 -4.39
C LYS A 111 -7.06 0.34 -4.06
N GLY A 112 -7.36 0.23 -2.78
CA GLY A 112 -8.46 -0.59 -2.32
C GLY A 112 -8.78 -0.28 -0.87
N VAL A 113 -9.65 -1.10 -0.27
CA VAL A 113 -10.04 -0.94 1.13
C VAL A 113 -10.07 -2.28 1.84
N LEU A 114 -9.65 -2.25 3.11
CA LEU A 114 -9.83 -3.35 4.04
C LEU A 114 -10.90 -2.90 5.03
N ILE A 115 -12.00 -3.64 5.09
CA ILE A 115 -13.12 -3.35 5.98
C ILE A 115 -13.07 -4.30 7.15
N ALA A 116 -12.89 -3.75 8.34
CA ALA A 116 -12.90 -4.50 9.60
C ALA A 116 -14.24 -4.25 10.31
N ARG A 117 -14.88 -5.33 10.73
CA ARG A 117 -16.19 -5.27 11.38
C ARG A 117 -16.14 -5.61 12.84
#